data_9ec790cc67f6079167563aa2f15d0bb0
#
_entry.id   9ec790cc67f6079167563aa2f15d0bb0
#
_cell.length_a   1.000
_cell.length_b   1.000
_cell.length_c   1.000
_cell.angle_alpha   90.00
_cell.angle_beta   90.00
_cell.angle_gamma   90.00
#
_symmetry.space_group_name_H-M   'P 1'
#
loop_
_entity.id
_entity.type
_entity.pdbx_description
1 polymer ?
#
loop_
_entity_poly.entity_id
_entity_poly.type
_entity_poly.pdbx_seq_one_letter_code
_entity_poly.pdbx_strand_id
1 'polypeptide(L)'
;MKRNYWLHRISHESGLSNILLEKRNELSIGFSDISDTKTLNRILLNPNEIDVVMQEEWGALYRNRFSLRRFLCEMKQGDYVLVPADYTFSIYEIVGDKPFSNESLDTNELCDVWGNPIMLGKDGCLHCQDSENRIVDLGFYWKVKLIEKDIPRTEYADQALISRMKARQTTLNINDLENNILESIRMFQKKSPINLYNLTIEKLTENLLKLIQEKIDADRFEKLVEWYMKRIGADDTVIPAKNNLTEGDADVIAYFESLKTAVLIQVKKH
;
A
#
# COMPACT_ATOMS: atom_id res chain seq x y z
N MET A 1 -12.95 -1.75 -13.29
CA MET A 1 -12.85 -0.34 -12.83
C MET A 1 -11.42 -0.08 -12.34
N LYS A 2 -10.90 1.15 -12.49
CA LYS A 2 -9.60 1.51 -11.93
C LYS A 2 -9.77 1.68 -10.41
N ARG A 3 -8.92 1.04 -9.61
CA ARG A 3 -8.87 1.15 -8.15
C ARG A 3 -8.31 2.51 -7.76
N ASN A 4 -8.86 3.13 -6.71
CA ASN A 4 -8.27 4.30 -6.08
C ASN A 4 -7.58 3.89 -4.77
N TYR A 5 -6.67 4.77 -4.33
CA TYR A 5 -5.90 4.61 -3.10
C TYR A 5 -6.14 5.82 -2.21
N TRP A 6 -6.48 5.55 -0.97
CA TRP A 6 -6.85 6.55 0.02
C TRP A 6 -5.96 6.44 1.25
N LEU A 7 -5.59 7.56 1.82
CA LEU A 7 -5.10 7.64 3.19
C LEU A 7 -6.28 8.04 4.06
N HIS A 8 -6.54 7.30 5.14
CA HIS A 8 -7.58 7.63 6.10
C HIS A 8 -7.08 7.46 7.53
N ARG A 9 -7.28 8.48 8.36
CA ARG A 9 -6.84 8.51 9.76
C ARG A 9 -8.02 8.22 10.68
N ILE A 10 -7.82 7.28 11.58
CA ILE A 10 -8.79 6.89 12.61
C ILE A 10 -8.37 7.34 14.02
N SER A 11 -7.48 8.34 14.13
CA SER A 11 -7.01 8.85 15.43
C SER A 11 -8.10 9.57 16.25
N HIS A 12 -9.16 10.03 15.59
CA HIS A 12 -10.33 10.58 16.26
C HIS A 12 -11.15 9.46 16.88
N GLU A 13 -11.55 9.60 18.15
CA GLU A 13 -12.24 8.54 18.91
C GLU A 13 -11.53 7.18 18.82
N SER A 14 -10.20 7.18 18.94
CA SER A 14 -9.35 5.99 18.72
C SER A 14 -9.72 4.81 19.62
N GLY A 15 -10.28 5.08 20.81
CA GLY A 15 -10.78 4.07 21.74
C GLY A 15 -11.89 3.19 21.17
N LEU A 16 -12.68 3.71 20.22
CA LEU A 16 -13.75 2.97 19.56
C LEU A 16 -13.43 2.69 18.08
N SER A 17 -12.88 3.67 17.35
CA SER A 17 -12.60 3.50 15.92
C SER A 17 -11.62 2.38 15.62
N ASN A 18 -10.64 2.11 16.51
CA ASN A 18 -9.77 0.94 16.39
C ASN A 18 -10.53 -0.37 16.58
N ILE A 19 -11.44 -0.45 17.56
CA ILE A 19 -12.27 -1.63 17.80
C ILE A 19 -13.17 -1.93 16.59
N LEU A 20 -13.81 -0.90 16.05
CA LEU A 20 -14.65 -1.02 14.85
C LEU A 20 -13.84 -1.53 13.67
N LEU A 21 -12.67 -0.96 13.40
CA LEU A 21 -11.81 -1.35 12.30
C LEU A 21 -11.26 -2.77 12.46
N GLU A 22 -10.71 -3.10 13.62
CA GLU A 22 -9.99 -4.36 13.82
C GLU A 22 -10.90 -5.57 14.09
N LYS A 23 -11.99 -5.38 14.84
CA LYS A 23 -12.87 -6.47 15.23
C LYS A 23 -14.11 -6.61 14.36
N ARG A 24 -14.58 -5.50 13.75
CA ARG A 24 -15.82 -5.49 12.96
C ARG A 24 -15.63 -5.21 11.48
N ASN A 25 -14.38 -4.88 11.08
CA ASN A 25 -14.06 -4.48 9.70
C ASN A 25 -14.88 -3.28 9.24
N GLU A 26 -15.02 -2.28 10.11
CA GLU A 26 -15.76 -1.05 9.90
C GLU A 26 -14.82 0.15 10.02
N LEU A 27 -14.54 0.79 8.89
CA LEU A 27 -13.76 2.03 8.83
C LEU A 27 -14.69 3.20 9.13
N SER A 28 -14.37 4.01 10.13
CA SER A 28 -15.23 5.08 10.66
C SER A 28 -14.69 6.48 10.38
N ILE A 29 -15.59 7.46 10.32
CA ILE A 29 -15.28 8.89 10.34
C ILE A 29 -16.22 9.59 11.32
N GLY A 30 -15.81 10.73 11.89
CA GLY A 30 -16.60 11.56 12.79
C GLY A 30 -17.90 12.09 12.19
N PHE A 31 -18.38 13.24 12.64
CA PHE A 31 -19.61 13.91 12.23
C PHE A 31 -20.89 13.25 12.77
N SER A 32 -20.90 12.92 14.05
CA SER A 32 -22.05 12.31 14.75
C SER A 32 -23.34 13.11 14.61
N ASP A 33 -23.26 14.44 14.70
CA ASP A 33 -24.44 15.32 14.70
C ASP A 33 -25.28 15.27 13.43
N ILE A 34 -24.68 14.83 12.31
CA ILE A 34 -25.35 14.73 10.99
C ILE A 34 -25.44 13.30 10.48
N SER A 35 -25.31 12.31 11.36
CA SER A 35 -25.13 10.89 11.01
C SER A 35 -26.43 10.12 10.83
N ASP A 36 -27.56 10.75 10.62
CA ASP A 36 -28.81 10.08 10.31
C ASP A 36 -28.88 9.57 8.87
N THR A 37 -29.66 8.52 8.65
CA THR A 37 -29.81 7.88 7.33
C THR A 37 -30.41 8.81 6.27
N LYS A 38 -31.28 9.74 6.65
CA LYS A 38 -31.90 10.69 5.72
C LYS A 38 -30.85 11.66 5.20
N THR A 39 -30.05 12.22 6.08
CA THR A 39 -28.93 13.11 5.75
C THR A 39 -27.88 12.40 4.89
N LEU A 40 -27.51 11.16 5.25
CA LEU A 40 -26.60 10.35 4.43
C LEU A 40 -27.15 10.16 3.00
N ASN A 41 -28.39 9.74 2.84
CA ASN A 41 -29.00 9.55 1.52
C ASN A 41 -29.06 10.86 0.73
N ARG A 42 -29.36 11.99 1.35
CA ARG A 42 -29.33 13.33 0.73
C ARG A 42 -27.95 13.66 0.18
N ILE A 43 -26.90 13.42 0.96
CA ILE A 43 -25.50 13.64 0.56
C ILE A 43 -25.08 12.69 -0.58
N LEU A 44 -25.46 11.43 -0.52
CA LEU A 44 -25.11 10.47 -1.58
C LEU A 44 -25.77 10.77 -2.92
N LEU A 45 -26.99 11.35 -2.91
CA LEU A 45 -27.66 11.80 -4.11
C LEU A 45 -27.03 13.07 -4.70
N ASN A 46 -26.61 14.00 -3.85
CA ASN A 46 -25.97 15.25 -4.25
C ASN A 46 -24.84 15.61 -3.28
N PRO A 47 -23.56 15.40 -3.64
CA PRO A 47 -22.42 15.69 -2.77
C PRO A 47 -22.31 17.17 -2.31
N ASN A 48 -22.97 18.11 -2.98
CA ASN A 48 -22.97 19.51 -2.57
C ASN A 48 -23.87 19.75 -1.34
N GLU A 49 -24.75 18.81 -1.02
CA GLU A 49 -25.59 18.87 0.18
C GLU A 49 -24.76 18.85 1.48
N ILE A 50 -23.51 18.39 1.44
CA ILE A 50 -22.60 18.46 2.61
C ILE A 50 -22.47 19.90 3.11
N ASP A 51 -22.30 20.86 2.19
CA ASP A 51 -22.16 22.28 2.57
C ASP A 51 -23.48 22.82 3.16
N VAL A 52 -24.62 22.41 2.59
CA VAL A 52 -25.95 22.81 3.10
C VAL A 52 -26.19 22.23 4.48
N VAL A 53 -25.98 20.92 4.66
CA VAL A 53 -26.14 20.24 5.95
C VAL A 53 -25.24 20.83 7.03
N MET A 54 -23.97 21.11 6.72
CA MET A 54 -23.07 21.76 7.68
C MET A 54 -23.52 23.18 8.03
N GLN A 55 -24.05 23.92 7.09
CA GLN A 55 -24.58 25.27 7.36
C GLN A 55 -25.86 25.19 8.19
N GLU A 56 -26.73 24.21 7.97
CA GLU A 56 -27.95 23.98 8.74
C GLU A 56 -27.61 23.60 10.19
N GLU A 57 -26.65 22.73 10.42
CA GLU A 57 -26.32 22.19 11.74
C GLU A 57 -25.43 23.14 12.55
N TRP A 58 -24.36 23.66 11.96
CA TRP A 58 -23.34 24.42 12.70
C TRP A 58 -23.26 25.90 12.32
N GLY A 59 -24.06 26.38 11.37
CA GLY A 59 -24.02 27.78 10.91
C GLY A 59 -22.70 28.17 10.23
N ALA A 60 -21.82 27.20 9.90
CA ALA A 60 -20.49 27.45 9.34
C ALA A 60 -19.99 26.30 8.46
N LEU A 61 -19.08 26.63 7.53
CA LEU A 61 -18.41 25.64 6.69
C LEU A 61 -17.00 25.34 7.20
N TYR A 62 -16.78 24.15 7.69
CA TYR A 62 -15.49 23.71 8.17
C TYR A 62 -14.67 23.02 7.07
N ARG A 63 -13.33 23.11 7.15
CA ARG A 63 -12.42 22.47 6.18
C ARG A 63 -12.50 20.96 6.16
N ASN A 64 -12.88 20.33 7.27
CA ASN A 64 -13.04 18.87 7.38
C ASN A 64 -14.16 18.32 6.48
N ARG A 65 -15.08 19.15 5.96
CA ARG A 65 -16.09 18.75 4.98
C ARG A 65 -15.50 18.07 3.73
N PHE A 66 -14.30 18.45 3.32
CA PHE A 66 -13.63 17.81 2.20
C PHE A 66 -13.20 16.36 2.51
N SER A 67 -12.85 16.08 3.76
CA SER A 67 -12.59 14.70 4.21
C SER A 67 -13.86 13.87 4.23
N LEU A 68 -14.96 14.45 4.73
CA LEU A 68 -16.28 13.82 4.72
C LEU A 68 -16.75 13.53 3.29
N ARG A 69 -16.63 14.50 2.38
CA ARG A 69 -17.01 14.34 0.96
C ARG A 69 -16.24 13.19 0.31
N ARG A 70 -14.93 13.13 0.52
CA ARG A 70 -14.11 12.02 -0.01
C ARG A 70 -14.56 10.69 0.56
N PHE A 71 -14.79 10.63 1.87
CA PHE A 71 -15.20 9.43 2.55
C PHE A 71 -16.56 8.92 2.08
N LEU A 72 -17.58 9.79 1.99
CA LEU A 72 -18.94 9.40 1.64
C LEU A 72 -19.17 9.25 0.14
N CYS A 73 -18.59 10.15 -0.70
CA CYS A 73 -19.01 10.29 -2.11
C CYS A 73 -17.94 9.84 -3.11
N GLU A 74 -16.64 9.82 -2.73
CA GLU A 74 -15.57 9.56 -3.68
C GLU A 74 -14.96 8.17 -3.49
N MET A 75 -14.90 7.66 -2.25
CA MET A 75 -14.52 6.26 -1.97
C MET A 75 -15.54 5.29 -2.54
N LYS A 76 -15.08 4.14 -3.04
CA LYS A 76 -15.93 3.13 -3.69
C LYS A 76 -15.48 1.73 -3.34
N GLN A 77 -16.37 0.76 -3.51
CA GLN A 77 -16.06 -0.65 -3.42
C GLN A 77 -14.87 -1.01 -4.32
N GLY A 78 -13.93 -1.77 -3.78
CA GLY A 78 -12.68 -2.18 -4.43
C GLY A 78 -11.52 -1.20 -4.26
N ASP A 79 -11.72 0.01 -3.71
CA ASP A 79 -10.65 0.94 -3.39
C ASP A 79 -9.81 0.44 -2.21
N TYR A 80 -8.53 0.81 -2.19
CA TYR A 80 -7.64 0.53 -1.06
C TYR A 80 -7.54 1.74 -0.13
N VAL A 81 -7.54 1.46 1.16
CA VAL A 81 -7.40 2.48 2.21
C VAL A 81 -6.20 2.16 3.07
N LEU A 82 -5.22 3.06 3.07
CA LEU A 82 -4.09 3.05 3.98
C LEU A 82 -4.49 3.73 5.28
N VAL A 83 -4.41 3.00 6.38
CA VAL A 83 -4.68 3.50 7.74
C VAL A 83 -3.36 3.57 8.51
N PRO A 84 -2.84 4.78 8.77
CA PRO A 84 -1.60 4.94 9.50
C PRO A 84 -1.80 4.77 11.01
N ALA A 85 -0.88 4.05 11.67
CA ALA A 85 -0.68 3.99 13.11
C ALA A 85 0.65 4.64 13.50
N ASP A 86 1.14 4.55 14.74
CA ASP A 86 2.33 5.29 15.20
C ASP A 86 3.60 4.92 14.42
N TYR A 87 3.95 3.64 14.35
CA TYR A 87 5.15 3.14 13.68
C TYR A 87 4.85 2.25 12.47
N THR A 88 3.59 1.91 12.27
CA THR A 88 3.11 1.02 11.22
C THR A 88 2.02 1.67 10.39
N PHE A 89 1.55 0.96 9.39
CA PHE A 89 0.31 1.23 8.68
C PHE A 89 -0.34 -0.08 8.24
N SER A 90 -1.63 -0.05 8.07
CA SER A 90 -2.40 -1.19 7.57
C SER A 90 -3.13 -0.83 6.29
N ILE A 91 -3.38 -1.82 5.45
CA ILE A 91 -4.10 -1.65 4.18
C ILE A 91 -5.40 -2.43 4.26
N TYR A 92 -6.47 -1.76 3.92
CA TYR A 92 -7.82 -2.32 3.83
C TYR A 92 -8.38 -2.13 2.43
N GLU A 93 -9.28 -3.01 2.02
CA GLU A 93 -10.08 -2.88 0.81
C GLU A 93 -11.52 -2.56 1.21
N ILE A 94 -12.14 -1.59 0.55
CA ILE A 94 -13.56 -1.29 0.73
C ILE A 94 -14.36 -2.42 0.07
N VAL A 95 -15.17 -3.14 0.85
CA VAL A 95 -16.02 -4.24 0.37
C VAL A 95 -17.49 -3.88 0.38
N GLY A 96 -17.91 -2.86 1.13
CA GLY A 96 -19.26 -2.32 1.10
C GLY A 96 -19.59 -1.67 -0.24
N ASP A 97 -20.83 -1.73 -0.65
CA ASP A 97 -21.35 -1.08 -1.86
C ASP A 97 -21.59 0.43 -1.67
N LYS A 98 -21.85 0.84 -0.43
CA LYS A 98 -22.05 2.22 0.02
C LYS A 98 -21.69 2.40 1.48
N PRO A 99 -21.43 3.65 1.92
CA PRO A 99 -21.27 3.95 3.36
C PRO A 99 -22.61 3.85 4.09
N PHE A 100 -22.54 3.70 5.40
CA PHE A 100 -23.72 3.65 6.27
C PHE A 100 -23.55 4.54 7.51
N SER A 101 -24.66 4.86 8.17
CA SER A 101 -24.76 5.77 9.32
C SER A 101 -24.84 5.01 10.65
N ASN A 102 -24.82 5.74 11.75
CA ASN A 102 -25.00 5.19 13.11
C ASN A 102 -26.25 4.31 13.24
N GLU A 103 -27.36 4.68 12.59
CA GLU A 103 -28.62 3.93 12.67
C GLU A 103 -28.51 2.51 12.09
N SER A 104 -27.54 2.27 11.22
CA SER A 104 -27.27 0.96 10.63
C SER A 104 -26.11 0.22 11.28
N LEU A 105 -25.46 0.84 12.27
CA LEU A 105 -24.37 0.21 13.01
C LEU A 105 -24.94 -0.79 14.01
N ASP A 106 -24.43 -2.00 14.01
CA ASP A 106 -24.73 -2.97 15.06
C ASP A 106 -23.99 -2.62 16.33
N THR A 107 -24.71 -2.17 17.36
CA THR A 107 -24.13 -1.82 18.67
C THR A 107 -24.18 -2.97 19.68
N ASN A 108 -24.66 -4.16 19.30
CA ASN A 108 -24.67 -5.31 20.21
C ASN A 108 -23.24 -5.70 20.61
N GLU A 109 -23.03 -5.85 21.91
CA GLU A 109 -21.73 -6.19 22.49
C GLU A 109 -20.58 -5.24 22.07
N LEU A 110 -20.92 -4.04 21.57
CA LEU A 110 -19.91 -3.05 21.22
C LEU A 110 -19.43 -2.33 22.46
N CYS A 111 -18.13 -2.41 22.73
CA CYS A 111 -17.47 -1.70 23.81
C CYS A 111 -16.25 -0.95 23.28
N ASP A 112 -15.86 0.13 23.95
CA ASP A 112 -14.61 0.80 23.70
C ASP A 112 -13.39 -0.02 24.23
N VAL A 113 -12.18 0.51 24.07
CA VAL A 113 -10.94 -0.17 24.51
C VAL A 113 -10.86 -0.32 26.05
N TRP A 114 -11.64 0.43 26.80
CA TRP A 114 -11.72 0.36 28.27
C TRP A 114 -12.85 -0.55 28.77
N GLY A 115 -13.62 -1.13 27.86
CA GLY A 115 -14.74 -2.04 28.16
C GLY A 115 -16.07 -1.32 28.45
N ASN A 116 -16.17 -0.01 28.21
CA ASN A 116 -17.41 0.71 28.33
C ASN A 116 -18.37 0.39 27.19
N PRO A 117 -19.62 -0.01 27.44
CA PRO A 117 -20.60 -0.30 26.40
C PRO A 117 -20.90 0.94 25.55
N ILE A 118 -21.11 0.72 24.26
CA ILE A 118 -21.51 1.75 23.30
C ILE A 118 -22.96 1.50 22.89
N MET A 119 -23.79 2.50 22.96
CA MET A 119 -25.21 2.42 22.62
C MET A 119 -25.61 3.54 21.67
N LEU A 120 -26.53 3.24 20.76
CA LEU A 120 -27.18 4.25 19.93
C LEU A 120 -28.22 4.99 20.77
N GLY A 121 -28.06 6.30 20.91
CA GLY A 121 -29.01 7.17 21.58
C GLY A 121 -30.25 7.50 20.73
N LYS A 122 -31.28 8.07 21.36
CA LYS A 122 -32.49 8.54 20.68
C LYS A 122 -32.22 9.74 19.78
N ASP A 123 -31.13 10.43 20.00
CA ASP A 123 -30.59 11.54 19.21
C ASP A 123 -29.85 11.08 17.93
N GLY A 124 -29.72 9.75 17.71
CA GLY A 124 -29.00 9.19 16.58
C GLY A 124 -27.47 9.16 16.76
N CYS A 125 -26.96 9.64 17.90
CA CYS A 125 -25.54 9.60 18.22
C CYS A 125 -25.17 8.34 18.99
N LEU A 126 -23.90 7.93 18.93
CA LEU A 126 -23.37 6.90 19.77
C LEU A 126 -23.01 7.48 21.16
N HIS A 127 -23.40 6.79 22.21
CA HIS A 127 -23.11 7.12 23.59
C HIS A 127 -22.23 6.05 24.21
N CYS A 128 -21.11 6.47 24.80
CA CYS A 128 -20.28 5.63 25.66
C CYS A 128 -20.89 5.60 27.06
N GLN A 129 -21.20 4.41 27.56
CA GLN A 129 -21.78 4.23 28.92
C GLN A 129 -20.67 4.28 29.99
N ASP A 130 -19.83 5.30 29.92
CA ASP A 130 -18.89 5.67 30.99
C ASP A 130 -19.59 6.51 32.07
N SER A 131 -18.84 7.03 33.07
CA SER A 131 -19.38 7.83 34.16
C SER A 131 -20.08 9.13 33.70
N GLU A 132 -19.74 9.62 32.49
CA GLU A 132 -20.22 10.88 31.93
C GLU A 132 -21.30 10.68 30.85
N ASN A 133 -21.56 9.43 30.43
CA ASN A 133 -22.42 9.09 29.29
C ASN A 133 -22.10 9.93 28.05
N ARG A 134 -20.82 9.92 27.69
CA ARG A 134 -20.23 10.80 26.68
C ARG A 134 -20.72 10.44 25.29
N ILE A 135 -21.04 11.45 24.47
CA ILE A 135 -21.29 11.29 23.04
C ILE A 135 -19.95 10.95 22.36
N VAL A 136 -19.99 9.95 21.48
CA VAL A 136 -18.86 9.53 20.64
C VAL A 136 -19.03 10.16 19.28
N ASP A 137 -18.10 11.03 18.88
CA ASP A 137 -18.15 11.68 17.57
C ASP A 137 -17.69 10.74 16.45
N LEU A 138 -18.48 9.70 16.19
CA LEU A 138 -18.40 8.84 15.00
C LEU A 138 -19.77 8.79 14.34
N GLY A 139 -19.84 9.01 13.02
CA GLY A 139 -21.12 9.16 12.33
C GLY A 139 -21.31 8.24 11.14
N PHE A 140 -20.25 7.94 10.40
CA PHE A 140 -20.36 7.18 9.16
C PHE A 140 -19.28 6.11 9.04
N TYR A 141 -19.60 5.06 8.29
CA TYR A 141 -18.78 3.85 8.23
C TYR A 141 -18.75 3.25 6.82
N TRP A 142 -17.63 2.60 6.52
CA TRP A 142 -17.50 1.69 5.39
C TRP A 142 -17.21 0.28 5.88
N LYS A 143 -17.83 -0.73 5.26
CA LYS A 143 -17.38 -2.12 5.43
C LYS A 143 -16.11 -2.31 4.64
N VAL A 144 -15.08 -2.81 5.31
CA VAL A 144 -13.76 -3.03 4.77
C VAL A 144 -13.27 -4.47 5.01
N LYS A 145 -12.24 -4.86 4.30
CA LYS A 145 -11.53 -6.13 4.49
C LYS A 145 -10.05 -5.83 4.66
N LEU A 146 -9.44 -6.42 5.67
CA LEU A 146 -8.01 -6.33 5.87
C LEU A 146 -7.27 -7.00 4.72
N ILE A 147 -6.31 -6.30 4.11
CA ILE A 147 -5.40 -6.81 3.09
C ILE A 147 -4.04 -7.12 3.73
N GLU A 148 -3.49 -6.14 4.49
CA GLU A 148 -2.22 -6.32 5.18
C GLU A 148 -2.22 -5.49 6.47
N LYS A 149 -1.73 -6.08 7.57
CA LYS A 149 -1.76 -5.44 8.89
C LYS A 149 -0.36 -5.09 9.37
N ASP A 150 -0.25 -3.94 10.04
CA ASP A 150 0.91 -3.52 10.82
C ASP A 150 2.24 -3.53 10.04
N ILE A 151 2.22 -3.07 8.79
CA ILE A 151 3.43 -2.92 7.97
C ILE A 151 4.34 -1.86 8.61
N PRO A 152 5.58 -2.22 9.04
CA PRO A 152 6.53 -1.26 9.61
C PRO A 152 6.92 -0.17 8.60
N ARG A 153 6.69 1.11 8.96
CA ARG A 153 6.92 2.24 8.04
C ARG A 153 8.38 2.38 7.63
N THR A 154 9.30 2.25 8.61
CA THR A 154 10.73 2.47 8.40
C THR A 154 11.38 1.39 7.56
N GLU A 155 10.79 0.20 7.51
CA GLU A 155 11.34 -0.95 6.83
C GLU A 155 10.75 -1.17 5.43
N TYR A 156 9.46 -0.85 5.26
CA TYR A 156 8.71 -1.22 4.05
C TYR A 156 8.07 -0.07 3.30
N ALA A 157 8.09 1.16 3.85
CA ALA A 157 7.60 2.33 3.13
C ALA A 157 8.76 3.22 2.66
N ASP A 158 8.67 3.72 1.45
CA ASP A 158 9.62 4.71 0.95
C ASP A 158 9.34 6.11 1.51
N GLN A 159 10.25 7.04 1.24
CA GLN A 159 10.16 8.39 1.78
C GLN A 159 8.92 9.16 1.30
N ALA A 160 8.44 8.90 0.08
CA ALA A 160 7.25 9.55 -0.45
C ALA A 160 6.00 9.12 0.32
N LEU A 161 5.85 7.81 0.55
CA LEU A 161 4.75 7.24 1.31
C LEU A 161 4.80 7.65 2.79
N ILE A 162 5.99 7.62 3.41
CA ILE A 162 6.20 8.10 4.80
C ILE A 162 5.81 9.57 4.93
N SER A 163 6.20 10.41 3.99
CA SER A 163 5.86 11.84 3.99
C SER A 163 4.36 12.07 3.84
N ARG A 164 3.69 11.30 2.96
CA ARG A 164 2.24 11.38 2.78
C ARG A 164 1.48 10.97 4.03
N MET A 165 1.95 9.95 4.75
CA MET A 165 1.35 9.52 6.03
C MET A 165 1.40 10.58 7.13
N LYS A 166 2.24 11.62 7.00
CA LYS A 166 2.28 12.76 7.94
C LYS A 166 1.23 13.84 7.64
N ALA A 167 0.49 13.74 6.54
CA ALA A 167 -0.57 14.69 6.21
C ALA A 167 -1.62 14.75 7.33
N ARG A 168 -2.07 15.96 7.67
CA ARG A 168 -3.02 16.16 8.77
C ARG A 168 -4.48 15.92 8.38
N GLN A 169 -4.77 15.78 7.10
CA GLN A 169 -6.13 15.53 6.60
C GLN A 169 -6.59 14.13 7.01
N THR A 170 -7.86 14.03 7.42
CA THR A 170 -8.45 12.74 7.81
C THR A 170 -8.55 11.81 6.62
N THR A 171 -9.09 12.28 5.48
CA THR A 171 -9.22 11.49 4.26
C THR A 171 -8.54 12.21 3.10
N LEU A 172 -7.61 11.53 2.42
CA LEU A 172 -6.82 12.09 1.32
C LEU A 172 -6.69 11.06 0.19
N ASN A 173 -6.87 11.50 -1.06
CA ASN A 173 -6.55 10.69 -2.23
C ASN A 173 -5.02 10.59 -2.38
N ILE A 174 -4.51 9.38 -2.60
CA ILE A 174 -3.08 9.08 -2.76
C ILE A 174 -2.82 8.17 -3.96
N ASN A 175 -3.59 8.32 -5.02
CA ASN A 175 -3.44 7.55 -6.27
C ASN A 175 -2.05 7.70 -6.90
N ASP A 176 -1.39 8.83 -6.69
CA ASP A 176 -0.02 9.10 -7.11
C ASP A 176 1.02 8.18 -6.44
N LEU A 177 0.66 7.52 -5.34
CA LEU A 177 1.49 6.59 -4.59
C LEU A 177 1.07 5.11 -4.73
N GLU A 178 0.27 4.78 -5.75
CA GLU A 178 -0.18 3.42 -6.02
C GLU A 178 0.99 2.42 -6.02
N ASN A 179 2.03 2.69 -6.81
CA ASN A 179 3.19 1.81 -6.92
C ASN A 179 3.93 1.65 -5.59
N ASN A 180 4.06 2.74 -4.82
CA ASN A 180 4.73 2.72 -3.52
C ASN A 180 3.98 1.85 -2.50
N ILE A 181 2.64 1.90 -2.51
CA ILE A 181 1.78 1.10 -1.66
C ILE A 181 1.87 -0.38 -2.03
N LEU A 182 1.73 -0.71 -3.32
CA LEU A 182 1.80 -2.09 -3.80
C LEU A 182 3.18 -2.71 -3.55
N GLU A 183 4.25 -1.92 -3.72
CA GLU A 183 5.60 -2.36 -3.43
C GLU A 183 5.80 -2.61 -1.93
N SER A 184 5.28 -1.74 -1.05
CA SER A 184 5.34 -1.94 0.40
C SER A 184 4.65 -3.24 0.82
N ILE A 185 3.46 -3.54 0.26
CA ILE A 185 2.76 -4.80 0.50
C ILE A 185 3.61 -5.98 0.03
N ARG A 186 4.12 -5.93 -1.20
CA ARG A 186 4.93 -6.98 -1.80
C ARG A 186 6.19 -7.29 -0.99
N MET A 187 6.90 -6.25 -0.56
CA MET A 187 8.14 -6.37 0.23
C MET A 187 7.85 -6.92 1.62
N PHE A 188 6.77 -6.50 2.26
CA PHE A 188 6.38 -7.00 3.57
C PHE A 188 6.00 -8.49 3.51
N GLN A 189 5.20 -8.91 2.53
CA GLN A 189 4.83 -10.30 2.32
C GLN A 189 6.04 -11.20 2.05
N LYS A 190 7.04 -10.68 1.34
CA LYS A 190 8.31 -11.39 1.09
C LYS A 190 9.28 -11.33 2.27
N LYS A 191 8.95 -10.60 3.35
CA LYS A 191 9.86 -10.32 4.48
C LYS A 191 11.21 -9.73 4.03
N SER A 192 11.16 -8.91 2.99
CA SER A 192 12.32 -8.26 2.38
C SER A 192 12.22 -6.75 2.59
N PRO A 193 12.72 -6.20 3.70
CA PRO A 193 12.66 -4.77 3.96
C PRO A 193 13.44 -3.97 2.92
N ILE A 194 13.09 -2.70 2.75
CA ILE A 194 13.78 -1.79 1.84
C ILE A 194 15.24 -1.68 2.26
N ASN A 195 16.12 -2.27 1.44
CA ASN A 195 17.56 -2.21 1.62
C ASN A 195 18.17 -1.45 0.44
N LEU A 196 18.72 -0.28 0.71
CA LEU A 196 19.30 0.58 -0.32
C LEU A 196 20.42 -0.14 -1.12
N TYR A 197 21.20 -0.99 -0.45
CA TYR A 197 22.22 -1.79 -1.11
C TYR A 197 21.61 -2.77 -2.13
N ASN A 198 20.62 -3.55 -1.73
CA ASN A 198 19.94 -4.50 -2.62
C ASN A 198 19.23 -3.79 -3.78
N LEU A 199 18.53 -2.69 -3.51
CA LEU A 199 17.89 -1.88 -4.55
C LEU A 199 18.91 -1.32 -5.54
N THR A 200 20.07 -0.89 -5.06
CA THR A 200 21.15 -0.38 -5.93
C THR A 200 21.71 -1.49 -6.80
N ILE A 201 21.98 -2.66 -6.22
CA ILE A 201 22.47 -3.84 -6.97
C ILE A 201 21.45 -4.29 -8.01
N GLU A 202 20.16 -4.39 -7.67
CA GLU A 202 19.09 -4.74 -8.62
C GLU A 202 19.07 -3.76 -9.80
N LYS A 203 19.01 -2.45 -9.54
CA LYS A 203 19.00 -1.42 -10.60
C LYS A 203 20.27 -1.41 -11.44
N LEU A 204 21.44 -1.61 -10.83
CA LEU A 204 22.70 -1.71 -11.57
C LEU A 204 22.70 -2.94 -12.45
N THR A 205 22.22 -4.08 -11.96
CA THR A 205 22.12 -5.33 -12.72
C THR A 205 21.17 -5.18 -13.92
N GLU A 206 19.98 -4.63 -13.72
CA GLU A 206 19.01 -4.36 -14.80
C GLU A 206 19.60 -3.44 -15.87
N ASN A 207 20.23 -2.33 -15.46
CA ASN A 207 20.85 -1.38 -16.37
C ASN A 207 22.04 -2.02 -17.12
N LEU A 208 22.85 -2.84 -16.45
CA LEU A 208 23.97 -3.53 -17.06
C LEU A 208 23.50 -4.55 -18.10
N LEU A 209 22.48 -5.37 -17.76
CA LEU A 209 21.88 -6.32 -18.71
C LEU A 209 21.35 -5.61 -19.95
N LYS A 210 20.64 -4.49 -19.76
CA LYS A 210 20.13 -3.68 -20.86
C LYS A 210 21.24 -3.14 -21.75
N LEU A 211 22.32 -2.62 -21.16
CA LEU A 211 23.48 -2.14 -21.90
C LEU A 211 24.17 -3.25 -22.66
N ILE A 212 24.31 -4.44 -22.08
CA ILE A 212 24.87 -5.63 -22.76
C ILE A 212 24.00 -5.98 -23.97
N GLN A 213 22.68 -6.03 -23.79
CA GLN A 213 21.75 -6.34 -24.87
C GLN A 213 21.76 -5.30 -26.00
N GLU A 214 21.84 -4.01 -25.68
CA GLU A 214 21.74 -2.92 -26.66
C GLU A 214 23.08 -2.58 -27.34
N LYS A 215 24.20 -2.65 -26.60
CA LYS A 215 25.48 -2.07 -27.03
C LYS A 215 26.57 -3.08 -27.36
N ILE A 216 26.43 -4.34 -26.95
CA ILE A 216 27.46 -5.35 -27.18
C ILE A 216 27.02 -6.28 -28.34
N ASP A 217 27.83 -6.37 -29.38
CA ASP A 217 27.68 -7.36 -30.44
C ASP A 217 28.15 -8.77 -30.02
N ALA A 218 27.96 -9.79 -30.85
CA ALA A 218 28.31 -11.16 -30.49
C ALA A 218 29.80 -11.33 -30.17
N ASP A 219 30.68 -10.74 -30.97
CA ASP A 219 32.14 -10.88 -30.76
C ASP A 219 32.60 -10.20 -29.49
N ARG A 220 32.02 -9.08 -29.13
CA ARG A 220 32.28 -8.40 -27.85
C ARG A 220 31.67 -9.16 -26.68
N PHE A 221 30.57 -9.87 -26.89
CA PHE A 221 29.95 -10.66 -25.84
C PHE A 221 30.80 -11.91 -25.55
N GLU A 222 31.38 -12.58 -26.57
CA GLU A 222 32.37 -13.64 -26.36
C GLU A 222 33.55 -13.16 -25.53
N LYS A 223 34.13 -11.97 -25.84
CA LYS A 223 35.20 -11.36 -25.04
C LYS A 223 34.79 -11.01 -23.61
N LEU A 224 33.57 -10.59 -23.38
CA LEU A 224 33.04 -10.34 -22.04
C LEU A 224 32.95 -11.63 -21.24
N VAL A 225 32.51 -12.73 -21.87
CA VAL A 225 32.46 -14.04 -21.25
C VAL A 225 33.88 -14.56 -20.95
N GLU A 226 34.82 -14.40 -21.90
CA GLU A 226 36.24 -14.73 -21.67
C GLU A 226 36.81 -13.99 -20.45
N TRP A 227 36.60 -12.67 -20.39
CA TRP A 227 37.03 -11.84 -19.27
C TRP A 227 36.39 -12.31 -17.94
N TYR A 228 35.10 -12.64 -17.95
CA TYR A 228 34.38 -13.14 -16.79
C TYR A 228 34.96 -14.47 -16.28
N MET A 229 35.24 -15.41 -17.18
CA MET A 229 35.81 -16.69 -16.81
C MET A 229 37.20 -16.54 -16.16
N LYS A 230 38.04 -15.63 -16.66
CA LYS A 230 39.31 -15.26 -16.01
C LYS A 230 39.09 -14.69 -14.61
N ARG A 231 38.06 -13.87 -14.42
CA ARG A 231 37.72 -13.26 -13.12
C ARG A 231 37.22 -14.26 -12.07
N ILE A 232 36.55 -15.32 -12.49
CA ILE A 232 36.07 -16.37 -11.57
C ILE A 232 37.10 -17.47 -11.34
N GLY A 233 38.35 -17.33 -11.87
CA GLY A 233 39.49 -18.18 -11.56
C GLY A 233 39.86 -19.21 -12.63
N ALA A 234 39.47 -19.01 -13.89
CA ALA A 234 40.00 -19.79 -14.99
C ALA A 234 41.52 -19.48 -15.16
N ASP A 235 42.34 -20.52 -15.21
CA ASP A 235 43.78 -20.40 -15.39
C ASP A 235 44.12 -19.96 -16.81
N ASP A 236 43.35 -20.45 -17.81
CA ASP A 236 43.45 -20.02 -19.22
C ASP A 236 42.09 -20.01 -19.87
N THR A 237 41.98 -19.21 -20.97
CA THR A 237 40.74 -19.11 -21.78
C THR A 237 41.09 -18.97 -23.23
N VAL A 238 40.30 -19.62 -24.10
CA VAL A 238 40.47 -19.59 -25.54
C VAL A 238 39.15 -19.25 -26.24
N ILE A 239 39.18 -18.28 -27.17
CA ILE A 239 38.09 -18.06 -28.13
C ILE A 239 38.51 -18.81 -29.42
N PRO A 240 37.86 -19.94 -29.75
CA PRO A 240 38.23 -20.72 -30.98
C PRO A 240 38.03 -19.90 -32.24
N ALA A 241 38.91 -20.09 -33.21
CA ALA A 241 38.75 -19.46 -34.51
C ALA A 241 37.50 -20.03 -35.24
N LYS A 242 36.61 -19.17 -35.71
CA LYS A 242 35.31 -19.51 -36.35
C LYS A 242 35.39 -20.49 -37.55
N ASN A 243 36.58 -20.84 -37.99
CA ASN A 243 36.82 -21.73 -39.13
C ASN A 243 37.21 -23.17 -38.72
N ASN A 244 37.31 -23.50 -37.45
CA ASN A 244 37.70 -24.83 -37.00
C ASN A 244 36.46 -25.67 -36.65
N LEU A 245 35.92 -26.35 -37.63
CA LEU A 245 34.77 -27.29 -37.53
C LEU A 245 35.04 -28.54 -36.66
N THR A 246 36.22 -28.67 -36.03
CA THR A 246 36.63 -29.86 -35.31
C THR A 246 36.52 -29.77 -33.78
N GLU A 247 36.30 -28.60 -33.20
CA GLU A 247 36.32 -28.40 -31.75
C GLU A 247 34.95 -28.15 -31.09
N GLY A 248 33.87 -28.51 -31.75
CA GLY A 248 32.52 -28.33 -31.24
C GLY A 248 32.04 -26.86 -31.31
N ASP A 249 30.76 -26.63 -30.99
CA ASP A 249 30.07 -25.33 -31.07
C ASP A 249 30.36 -24.39 -29.86
N ALA A 250 31.54 -24.46 -29.25
CA ALA A 250 31.89 -23.60 -28.13
C ALA A 250 32.47 -22.26 -28.63
N ASP A 251 31.91 -21.14 -28.19
CA ASP A 251 32.39 -19.79 -28.48
C ASP A 251 33.53 -19.36 -27.54
N VAL A 252 33.54 -19.89 -26.31
CA VAL A 252 34.61 -19.68 -25.34
C VAL A 252 34.92 -20.98 -24.59
N ILE A 253 36.22 -21.30 -24.44
CA ILE A 253 36.68 -22.45 -23.66
C ILE A 253 37.49 -21.91 -22.48
N ALA A 254 37.12 -22.29 -21.23
CA ALA A 254 37.83 -21.90 -20.04
C ALA A 254 38.40 -23.11 -19.30
N TYR A 255 39.68 -23.05 -18.96
CA TYR A 255 40.43 -24.15 -18.30
C TYR A 255 40.63 -23.84 -16.84
N PHE A 256 40.34 -24.83 -15.97
CA PHE A 256 40.55 -24.76 -14.52
C PHE A 256 41.50 -25.91 -14.14
N GLU A 257 42.81 -25.63 -14.09
CA GLU A 257 43.83 -26.64 -13.87
C GLU A 257 43.68 -27.33 -12.53
N SER A 258 43.40 -26.58 -11.47
CA SER A 258 43.16 -27.08 -10.12
C SER A 258 42.02 -28.09 -10.04
N LEU A 259 41.00 -27.93 -10.89
CA LEU A 259 39.85 -28.83 -10.97
C LEU A 259 39.99 -29.88 -12.08
N LYS A 260 41.05 -29.83 -12.88
CA LYS A 260 41.23 -30.63 -14.11
C LYS A 260 40.02 -30.61 -15.02
N THR A 261 39.41 -29.42 -15.21
CA THR A 261 38.13 -29.22 -15.92
C THR A 261 38.31 -28.18 -16.99
N ALA A 262 37.70 -28.44 -18.16
CA ALA A 262 37.45 -27.44 -19.18
C ALA A 262 35.94 -27.16 -19.31
N VAL A 263 35.56 -25.87 -19.28
CA VAL A 263 34.18 -25.42 -19.45
C VAL A 263 34.04 -24.90 -20.85
N LEU A 264 33.14 -25.53 -21.65
CA LEU A 264 32.80 -25.11 -22.98
C LEU A 264 31.54 -24.25 -22.93
N ILE A 265 31.60 -23.03 -23.42
CA ILE A 265 30.55 -22.04 -23.33
C ILE A 265 30.09 -21.66 -24.72
N GLN A 266 28.78 -21.78 -24.95
CA GLN A 266 28.13 -21.24 -26.14
C GLN A 266 27.47 -19.93 -25.78
N VAL A 267 27.76 -18.87 -26.52
CA VAL A 267 27.28 -17.51 -26.27
C VAL A 267 26.14 -17.21 -27.27
N LYS A 268 24.94 -16.99 -26.75
CA LYS A 268 23.76 -16.62 -27.55
C LYS A 268 23.22 -15.27 -27.10
N LYS A 269 23.13 -14.34 -28.05
CA LYS A 269 22.43 -13.09 -27.87
C LYS A 269 20.98 -13.25 -28.33
N HIS A 270 20.01 -13.11 -27.45
CA HIS A 270 18.56 -13.12 -27.75
C HIS A 270 18.04 -11.71 -27.93
#